data_78df842cf5c4d7bd55636cfd6339d6d3
#
_entry.id   78df842cf5c4d7bd55636cfd6339d6d3
#
_cell.length_a   1.000
_cell.length_b   1.000
_cell.length_c   1.000
_cell.angle_alpha   90.00
_cell.angle_beta   90.00
_cell.angle_gamma   90.00
#
_symmetry.space_group_name_H-M   'P 1'
#
loop_
_entity.id
_entity.type
_entity.pdbx_description
1 polymer ?
#
loop_
_entity_poly.entity_id
_entity_poly.type
_entity_poly.pdbx_seq_one_letter_code
_entity_poly.pdbx_strand_id
1 'polypeptide(L)'
;FLGLTVSCARCHDHKFDPIPTRDYYAMAGIFRSTDALYGTVNGQGNRQASDLHAIAGNEAERAEKIRKHDNSLYRLNGRLLIMEEEMREYREKGDNATGNERTRMRALTRDIRDARANIKSLEKKSPDADYAMGVRDGRIGDARVLVRGEIRNQGQTVKRGFPQVMDGVKAYPIGNRSSGRLQLASWLTQPDNPLTSRVMANRIWHHLFGAGI
;
A
#
# COMPACT_ATOMS: atom_id res chain seq x y z
N PHE A 1 6.07 -18.75 4.42
CA PHE A 1 7.01 -18.85 5.54
C PHE A 1 6.59 -19.91 6.56
N LEU A 2 5.34 -19.91 7.02
CA LEU A 2 4.87 -20.81 8.08
C LEU A 2 4.29 -22.14 7.56
N GLY A 3 4.09 -22.31 6.27
CA GLY A 3 3.41 -23.48 5.70
C GLY A 3 1.92 -23.56 6.04
N LEU A 4 1.34 -22.52 6.61
CA LEU A 4 -0.07 -22.43 6.99
C LEU A 4 -0.86 -21.64 5.97
N THR A 5 -2.12 -21.98 5.77
CA THR A 5 -3.07 -21.23 4.96
C THR A 5 -3.98 -20.40 5.84
N VAL A 6 -4.12 -19.10 5.53
CA VAL A 6 -4.91 -18.18 6.34
C VAL A 6 -6.19 -17.70 5.66
N SER A 7 -6.31 -17.89 4.35
CA SER A 7 -7.40 -17.32 3.54
C SER A 7 -8.79 -17.78 3.98
N CYS A 8 -8.95 -19.04 4.34
CA CYS A 8 -10.22 -19.62 4.80
C CYS A 8 -10.68 -18.97 6.10
N ALA A 9 -9.73 -18.55 6.96
CA ALA A 9 -10.02 -17.94 8.25
C ALA A 9 -10.62 -16.52 8.14
N ARG A 10 -10.76 -15.98 6.93
CA ARG A 10 -11.48 -14.74 6.68
C ARG A 10 -12.97 -14.84 7.04
N CYS A 11 -13.60 -15.98 6.83
CA CYS A 11 -15.05 -16.15 6.97
C CYS A 11 -15.45 -16.98 8.19
N HIS A 12 -14.65 -17.96 8.56
CA HIS A 12 -14.83 -18.89 9.67
C HIS A 12 -13.48 -19.41 10.13
N ASP A 13 -13.38 -20.02 11.30
CA ASP A 13 -12.15 -20.62 11.75
C ASP A 13 -11.67 -21.69 10.73
N HIS A 14 -10.36 -21.72 10.49
CA HIS A 14 -9.82 -22.60 9.47
C HIS A 14 -10.10 -24.08 9.82
N LYS A 15 -10.54 -24.85 8.83
CA LYS A 15 -10.98 -26.23 9.06
C LYS A 15 -9.85 -27.18 9.47
N PHE A 16 -8.68 -26.97 8.92
CA PHE A 16 -7.53 -27.88 9.07
C PHE A 16 -6.37 -27.24 9.84
N ASP A 17 -6.01 -26.01 9.48
CA ASP A 17 -4.94 -25.28 10.15
C ASP A 17 -5.48 -24.61 11.44
N PRO A 18 -4.70 -24.54 12.50
CA PRO A 18 -5.12 -23.94 13.77
C PRO A 18 -5.08 -22.41 13.68
N ILE A 19 -5.82 -21.84 12.74
CA ILE A 19 -5.93 -20.40 12.50
C ILE A 19 -7.38 -19.97 12.69
N PRO A 20 -7.72 -19.40 13.85
CA PRO A 20 -9.03 -18.82 14.07
C PRO A 20 -9.24 -17.54 13.24
N THR A 21 -10.47 -17.20 12.94
CA THR A 21 -10.86 -15.98 12.24
C THR A 21 -10.22 -14.72 12.84
N ARG A 22 -10.10 -14.68 14.17
CA ARG A 22 -9.43 -13.57 14.86
C ARG A 22 -7.99 -13.37 14.40
N ASP A 23 -7.20 -14.42 14.22
CA ASP A 23 -5.81 -14.35 13.81
C ASP A 23 -5.67 -13.83 12.37
N TYR A 24 -6.60 -14.22 11.49
CA TYR A 24 -6.68 -13.64 10.14
C TYR A 24 -6.81 -12.11 10.21
N TYR A 25 -7.74 -11.58 11.02
CA TYR A 25 -7.95 -10.13 11.12
C TYR A 25 -6.85 -9.42 11.91
N ALA A 26 -6.20 -10.08 12.85
CA ALA A 26 -5.01 -9.55 13.51
C ALA A 26 -3.87 -9.30 12.50
N MET A 27 -3.59 -10.27 11.64
CA MET A 27 -2.62 -10.12 10.55
C MET A 27 -3.09 -9.13 9.48
N ALA A 28 -4.36 -9.19 9.08
CA ALA A 28 -4.94 -8.27 8.10
C ALA A 28 -4.81 -6.81 8.54
N GLY A 29 -4.90 -6.52 9.83
CA GLY A 29 -4.67 -5.19 10.40
C GLY A 29 -3.26 -4.66 10.11
N ILE A 30 -2.24 -5.52 10.16
CA ILE A 30 -0.85 -5.16 9.83
C ILE A 30 -0.75 -4.72 8.36
N PHE A 31 -1.28 -5.53 7.44
CA PHE A 31 -1.21 -5.25 6.00
C PHE A 31 -2.11 -4.08 5.58
N ARG A 32 -3.28 -3.91 6.20
CA ARG A 32 -4.16 -2.75 5.97
C ARG A 32 -3.58 -1.44 6.49
N SER A 33 -2.63 -1.51 7.41
CA SER A 33 -1.86 -0.36 7.91
C SER A 33 -0.64 -0.05 7.05
N THR A 34 -0.60 -0.57 5.82
CA THR A 34 0.54 -0.48 4.89
C THR A 34 0.09 0.06 3.56
N ASP A 35 0.80 1.06 3.05
CA ASP A 35 0.64 1.56 1.68
C ASP A 35 1.68 0.89 0.78
N ALA A 36 1.23 0.35 -0.33
CA ALA A 36 2.11 -0.17 -1.37
C ALA A 36 2.55 0.97 -2.30
N LEU A 37 3.85 1.06 -2.56
CA LEU A 37 4.48 2.03 -3.43
C LEU A 37 4.89 1.31 -4.72
N TYR A 38 4.08 1.43 -5.76
CA TYR A 38 4.28 0.70 -7.03
C TYR A 38 4.45 1.61 -8.25
N GLY A 39 4.50 2.92 -8.04
CA GLY A 39 4.61 3.91 -9.10
C GLY A 39 3.29 4.19 -9.82
N THR A 40 3.34 5.16 -10.73
CA THR A 40 2.24 5.44 -11.64
C THR A 40 2.30 4.50 -12.82
N VAL A 41 1.34 3.62 -12.97
CA VAL A 41 1.16 2.88 -14.22
C VAL A 41 0.55 3.83 -15.25
N ASN A 42 1.36 4.30 -16.18
CA ASN A 42 0.88 5.06 -17.33
C ASN A 42 -0.01 4.16 -18.19
N GLY A 43 -1.29 4.44 -18.21
CA GLY A 43 -2.24 3.87 -19.14
C GLY A 43 -3.20 2.85 -18.56
N GLN A 44 -4.46 3.18 -18.70
CA GLN A 44 -5.65 2.34 -18.54
C GLN A 44 -6.05 1.96 -17.12
N GLY A 45 -6.91 2.78 -16.54
CA GLY A 45 -7.93 2.32 -15.59
C GLY A 45 -7.57 2.35 -14.12
N ASN A 46 -6.33 2.45 -13.72
CA ASN A 46 -5.98 2.56 -12.31
C ASN A 46 -5.72 4.02 -11.93
N ARG A 47 -6.72 4.67 -11.35
CA ARG A 47 -6.69 6.10 -10.96
C ARG A 47 -5.88 6.37 -9.69
N GLN A 48 -5.28 5.36 -9.09
CA GLN A 48 -4.46 5.52 -7.90
C GLN A 48 -2.99 5.58 -8.30
N ALA A 49 -2.49 6.81 -8.42
CA ALA A 49 -1.06 7.04 -8.46
C ALA A 49 -0.47 6.70 -7.09
N SER A 50 0.55 5.86 -7.06
CA SER A 50 1.38 5.68 -5.88
C SER A 50 2.80 6.13 -6.18
N ASP A 51 3.48 6.65 -5.17
CA ASP A 51 4.89 6.99 -5.28
C ASP A 51 5.73 5.71 -5.43
N LEU A 52 6.91 5.82 -6.01
CA LEU A 52 7.97 4.83 -5.85
C LEU A 52 8.81 5.17 -4.63
N HIS A 53 9.42 4.17 -4.04
CA HIS A 53 10.39 4.39 -2.97
C HIS A 53 11.73 4.77 -3.58
N ALA A 54 12.22 5.97 -3.26
CA ALA A 54 13.55 6.37 -3.68
C ALA A 54 14.60 5.58 -2.90
N ILE A 55 15.45 4.85 -3.59
CA ILE A 55 16.64 4.24 -3.01
C ILE A 55 17.68 5.34 -2.88
N ALA A 56 17.65 6.06 -1.76
CA ALA A 56 18.71 6.99 -1.43
C ALA A 56 19.96 6.16 -1.10
N GLY A 57 21.02 6.34 -1.87
CA GLY A 57 22.34 6.03 -1.37
C GLY A 57 22.58 6.81 -0.06
N ASN A 58 23.70 6.61 0.61
CA ASN A 58 24.03 7.19 1.92
C ASN A 58 24.07 8.75 1.98
N GLU A 59 23.53 9.45 1.01
CA GLU A 59 23.54 10.91 0.90
C GLU A 59 22.16 11.48 1.28
N ALA A 60 22.05 11.97 2.50
CA ALA A 60 20.86 12.66 3.01
C ALA A 60 20.40 13.82 2.10
N GLU A 61 21.35 14.51 1.46
CA GLU A 61 21.09 15.61 0.52
C GLU A 61 20.39 15.14 -0.76
N ARG A 62 20.76 13.95 -1.26
CA ARG A 62 20.12 13.34 -2.42
C ARG A 62 18.69 12.94 -2.12
N ALA A 63 18.45 12.32 -0.98
CA ALA A 63 17.11 11.96 -0.50
C ALA A 63 16.21 13.20 -0.37
N GLU A 64 16.75 14.32 0.13
CA GLU A 64 16.02 15.57 0.25
C GLU A 64 15.67 16.21 -1.11
N LYS A 65 16.58 16.16 -2.08
CA LYS A 65 16.32 16.63 -3.45
C LYS A 65 15.21 15.80 -4.12
N ILE A 66 15.26 14.48 -3.97
CA ILE A 66 14.23 13.56 -4.47
C ILE A 66 12.88 13.88 -3.82
N ARG A 67 12.84 14.00 -2.50
CA ARG A 67 11.61 14.32 -1.77
C ARG A 67 10.99 15.65 -2.21
N LYS A 68 11.81 16.69 -2.43
CA LYS A 68 11.35 17.99 -2.93
C LYS A 68 10.78 17.90 -4.33
N HIS A 69 11.43 17.14 -5.19
CA HIS A 69 10.99 16.90 -6.56
C HIS A 69 9.65 16.16 -6.59
N ASP A 70 9.52 15.06 -5.84
CA ASP A 70 8.32 14.24 -5.78
C ASP A 70 7.14 15.01 -5.18
N ASN A 71 7.37 15.79 -4.12
CA ASN A 71 6.36 16.69 -3.55
C ASN A 71 5.90 17.75 -4.55
N SER A 72 6.79 18.25 -5.40
CA SER A 72 6.45 19.22 -6.44
C SER A 72 5.58 18.59 -7.53
N LEU A 73 5.93 17.39 -7.97
CA LEU A 73 5.12 16.61 -8.92
C LEU A 73 3.75 16.27 -8.34
N TYR A 74 3.69 15.82 -7.10
CA TYR A 74 2.44 15.51 -6.42
C TYR A 74 1.49 16.73 -6.36
N ARG A 75 2.03 17.91 -5.96
CA ARG A 75 1.24 19.15 -5.91
C ARG A 75 0.73 19.58 -7.28
N LEU A 76 1.58 19.48 -8.31
CA LEU A 76 1.20 19.87 -9.68
C LEU A 76 0.14 18.92 -10.25
N ASN A 77 0.28 17.62 -10.06
CA ASN A 77 -0.71 16.64 -10.47
C ASN A 77 -2.04 16.83 -9.74
N GLY A 78 -2.02 17.10 -8.43
CA GLY A 78 -3.23 17.40 -7.67
C GLY A 78 -3.95 18.65 -8.18
N ARG A 79 -3.21 19.72 -8.49
CA ARG A 79 -3.78 20.94 -9.09
C ARG A 79 -4.36 20.68 -10.49
N LEU A 80 -3.67 19.89 -11.30
CA LEU A 80 -4.13 19.52 -12.63
C LEU A 80 -5.46 18.76 -12.55
N LEU A 81 -5.58 17.79 -11.66
CA LEU A 81 -6.83 17.04 -11.45
C LEU A 81 -8.01 17.95 -11.08
N ILE A 82 -7.79 18.91 -10.18
CA ILE A 82 -8.83 19.88 -9.79
C ILE A 82 -9.26 20.74 -10.99
N MET A 83 -8.31 21.22 -11.79
CA MET A 83 -8.60 22.03 -12.97
C MET A 83 -9.32 21.22 -14.06
N GLU A 84 -8.97 19.95 -14.23
CA GLU A 84 -9.62 19.06 -15.19
C GLU A 84 -11.05 18.72 -14.76
N GLU A 85 -11.28 18.56 -13.46
CA GLU A 85 -12.62 18.36 -12.90
C GLU A 85 -13.49 19.60 -13.10
N GLU A 86 -12.99 20.79 -12.74
CA GLU A 86 -13.69 22.07 -12.97
C GLU A 86 -14.01 22.26 -14.45
N MET A 87 -13.08 21.93 -15.34
CA MET A 87 -13.32 21.99 -16.80
C MET A 87 -14.40 21.01 -17.24
N ARG A 88 -14.46 19.81 -16.65
CA ARG A 88 -15.48 18.81 -16.96
C ARG A 88 -16.87 19.32 -16.57
N GLU A 89 -17.02 19.87 -15.36
CA GLU A 89 -18.27 20.43 -14.88
C GLU A 89 -18.79 21.54 -15.82
N TYR A 90 -17.92 22.42 -16.28
CA TYR A 90 -18.34 23.47 -17.23
C TYR A 90 -18.71 22.92 -18.62
N ARG A 91 -18.03 21.86 -19.08
CA ARG A 91 -18.39 21.21 -20.35
C ARG A 91 -19.75 20.51 -20.30
N GLU A 92 -20.10 19.96 -19.16
CA GLU A 92 -21.42 19.31 -18.96
C GLU A 92 -22.57 20.31 -19.02
N LYS A 93 -22.33 21.59 -18.68
CA LYS A 93 -23.32 22.66 -18.82
C LYS A 93 -23.59 23.06 -20.29
N GLY A 94 -22.68 22.77 -21.19
CA GLY A 94 -22.81 23.00 -22.63
C GLY A 94 -23.22 24.46 -22.97
N ASP A 95 -24.30 24.59 -23.75
CA ASP A 95 -24.81 25.90 -24.18
C ASP A 95 -25.39 26.76 -23.05
N ASN A 96 -25.71 26.15 -21.91
CA ASN A 96 -26.24 26.84 -20.73
C ASN A 96 -25.14 27.57 -19.92
N ALA A 97 -23.86 27.48 -20.32
CA ALA A 97 -22.76 28.15 -19.66
C ALA A 97 -22.88 29.67 -19.83
N THR A 98 -22.76 30.39 -18.71
CA THR A 98 -22.75 31.85 -18.68
C THR A 98 -21.51 32.44 -19.34
N GLY A 99 -21.53 33.75 -19.65
CA GLY A 99 -20.38 34.45 -20.23
C GLY A 99 -19.12 34.37 -19.34
N ASN A 100 -19.31 34.44 -18.02
CA ASN A 100 -18.22 34.31 -17.04
C ASN A 100 -17.64 32.91 -17.03
N GLU A 101 -18.48 31.88 -17.11
CA GLU A 101 -18.04 30.47 -17.16
C GLU A 101 -17.27 30.18 -18.45
N ARG A 102 -17.71 30.70 -19.59
CA ARG A 102 -16.98 30.60 -20.87
C ARG A 102 -15.61 31.27 -20.81
N THR A 103 -15.49 32.41 -20.13
CA THR A 103 -14.21 33.09 -19.91
C THR A 103 -13.32 32.23 -19.00
N ARG A 104 -13.85 31.65 -17.93
CA ARG A 104 -13.14 30.74 -17.03
C ARG A 104 -12.65 29.48 -17.75
N MET A 105 -13.46 28.87 -18.61
CA MET A 105 -13.06 27.72 -19.44
C MET A 105 -11.85 28.03 -20.32
N ARG A 106 -11.79 29.23 -20.93
CA ARG A 106 -10.63 29.65 -21.73
C ARG A 106 -9.37 29.78 -20.86
N ALA A 107 -9.49 30.31 -19.65
CA ALA A 107 -8.39 30.40 -18.70
C ALA A 107 -7.93 28.99 -18.28
N LEU A 108 -8.84 28.11 -17.86
CA LEU A 108 -8.57 26.74 -17.50
C LEU A 108 -7.87 25.96 -18.62
N THR A 109 -8.26 26.17 -19.87
CA THR A 109 -7.61 25.52 -21.02
C THR A 109 -6.12 25.86 -21.10
N ARG A 110 -5.77 27.14 -20.84
CA ARG A 110 -4.35 27.56 -20.80
C ARG A 110 -3.65 26.98 -19.58
N ASP A 111 -4.27 27.10 -18.40
CA ASP A 111 -3.70 26.68 -17.14
C ASP A 111 -3.42 25.16 -17.13
N ILE A 112 -4.34 24.35 -17.66
CA ILE A 112 -4.18 22.89 -17.83
C ILE A 112 -3.02 22.57 -18.77
N ARG A 113 -2.93 23.27 -19.92
CA ARG A 113 -1.83 23.07 -20.87
C ARG A 113 -0.48 23.41 -20.22
N ASP A 114 -0.41 24.52 -19.50
CA ASP A 114 0.81 24.99 -18.87
C ASP A 114 1.20 24.09 -17.68
N ALA A 115 0.22 23.61 -16.90
CA ALA A 115 0.45 22.63 -15.85
C ALA A 115 1.01 21.30 -16.41
N ARG A 116 0.44 20.79 -17.51
CA ARG A 116 0.95 19.57 -18.17
C ARG A 116 2.38 19.77 -18.72
N ALA A 117 2.67 20.93 -19.28
CA ALA A 117 4.02 21.26 -19.77
C ALA A 117 5.03 21.31 -18.62
N ASN A 118 4.64 21.91 -17.49
CA ASN A 118 5.46 21.97 -16.27
C ASN A 118 5.71 20.59 -15.68
N ILE A 119 4.68 19.74 -15.58
CA ILE A 119 4.82 18.34 -15.12
C ILE A 119 5.81 17.60 -16.01
N LYS A 120 5.62 17.65 -17.32
CA LYS A 120 6.53 17.01 -18.30
C LYS A 120 7.97 17.51 -18.21
N SER A 121 8.16 18.81 -17.94
CA SER A 121 9.49 19.40 -17.73
C SER A 121 10.13 18.92 -16.43
N LEU A 122 9.36 18.79 -15.36
CA LEU A 122 9.82 18.28 -14.08
C LEU A 122 10.17 16.79 -14.16
N GLU A 123 9.34 15.99 -14.82
CA GLU A 123 9.60 14.56 -15.04
C GLU A 123 10.93 14.34 -15.80
N LYS A 124 11.24 15.19 -16.77
CA LYS A 124 12.52 15.14 -17.49
C LYS A 124 13.72 15.55 -16.65
N LYS A 125 13.51 16.33 -15.60
CA LYS A 125 14.54 16.81 -14.67
C LYS A 125 14.58 16.00 -13.38
N SER A 126 13.98 14.81 -13.38
CA SER A 126 14.03 13.92 -12.23
C SER A 126 15.48 13.78 -11.74
N PRO A 127 15.77 14.03 -10.47
CA PRO A 127 17.11 13.82 -9.95
C PRO A 127 17.48 12.36 -10.16
N ASP A 128 18.73 12.11 -10.55
CA ASP A 128 19.28 10.76 -10.70
C ASP A 128 19.10 9.99 -9.39
N ALA A 129 18.08 9.19 -9.35
CA ALA A 129 17.75 8.35 -8.24
C ALA A 129 17.21 7.02 -8.75
N ASP A 130 17.73 5.96 -8.19
CA ASP A 130 17.15 4.66 -8.38
C ASP A 130 15.85 4.63 -7.57
N TYR A 131 14.77 4.21 -8.21
CA TYR A 131 13.48 4.02 -7.58
C TYR A 131 13.13 2.54 -7.53
N ALA A 132 12.56 2.10 -6.43
CA ALA A 132 12.04 0.75 -6.31
C ALA A 132 10.59 0.76 -5.86
N MET A 133 9.87 -0.30 -6.23
CA MET A 133 8.62 -0.63 -5.57
C MET A 133 8.91 -0.95 -4.11
N GLY A 134 8.05 -0.51 -3.23
CA GLY A 134 8.25 -0.69 -1.79
C GLY A 134 6.95 -0.61 -1.02
N VAL A 135 7.09 -0.50 0.27
CA VAL A 135 5.96 -0.33 1.19
C VAL A 135 6.33 0.64 2.29
N ARG A 136 5.37 1.44 2.70
CA ARG A 136 5.50 2.32 3.87
C ARG A 136 4.33 2.11 4.82
N ASP A 137 4.46 2.61 6.05
CA ASP A 137 3.33 2.66 6.97
C ASP A 137 2.30 3.67 6.44
N GLY A 138 1.06 3.20 6.29
CA GLY A 138 -0.07 3.98 5.82
C GLY A 138 -0.97 4.42 6.99
N ARG A 139 -2.29 4.37 6.78
CA ARG A 139 -3.26 4.65 7.85
C ARG A 139 -3.25 3.52 8.87
N ILE A 140 -2.58 3.76 9.99
CA ILE A 140 -2.46 2.78 11.07
C ILE A 140 -3.83 2.53 11.72
N GLY A 141 -4.20 1.24 11.84
CA GLY A 141 -5.45 0.85 12.48
C GLY A 141 -5.63 -0.66 12.63
N ASP A 142 -6.42 -1.02 13.62
CA ASP A 142 -6.81 -2.40 13.87
C ASP A 142 -7.96 -2.81 12.92
N ALA A 143 -8.04 -4.08 12.58
CA ALA A 143 -9.07 -4.57 11.67
C ALA A 143 -10.33 -4.99 12.42
N ARG A 144 -11.48 -4.86 11.75
CA ARG A 144 -12.74 -5.44 12.24
C ARG A 144 -12.98 -6.79 11.58
N VAL A 145 -13.46 -7.73 12.36
CA VAL A 145 -13.91 -9.02 11.84
C VAL A 145 -15.09 -8.77 10.90
N LEU A 146 -15.03 -9.33 9.72
CA LEU A 146 -16.17 -9.35 8.80
C LEU A 146 -16.92 -10.66 9.01
N VAL A 147 -18.10 -10.58 9.61
CA VAL A 147 -18.90 -11.77 9.92
C VAL A 147 -19.23 -12.50 8.62
N ARG A 148 -18.86 -13.77 8.53
CA ARG A 148 -18.94 -14.60 7.32
C ARG A 148 -18.24 -13.98 6.09
N GLY A 149 -17.25 -13.11 6.31
CA GLY A 149 -16.52 -12.42 5.24
C GLY A 149 -17.26 -11.25 4.58
N GLU A 150 -18.44 -10.87 5.09
CA GLU A 150 -19.28 -9.81 4.52
C GLU A 150 -18.81 -8.42 4.93
N ILE A 151 -18.47 -7.58 3.96
CA ILE A 151 -17.90 -6.23 4.17
C ILE A 151 -18.86 -5.34 4.98
N ARG A 152 -20.17 -5.49 4.77
CA ARG A 152 -21.19 -4.68 5.44
C ARG A 152 -21.53 -5.17 6.83
N ASN A 153 -21.17 -6.41 7.18
CA ASN A 153 -21.44 -7.01 8.49
C ASN A 153 -20.15 -7.02 9.33
N GLN A 154 -19.89 -5.88 9.98
CA GLN A 154 -18.67 -5.69 10.77
C GLN A 154 -18.91 -6.07 12.23
N GLY A 155 -18.13 -7.04 12.71
CA GLY A 155 -18.10 -7.47 14.10
C GLY A 155 -17.07 -6.70 14.93
N GLN A 156 -16.52 -7.37 15.92
CA GLN A 156 -15.56 -6.81 16.87
C GLN A 156 -14.26 -6.36 16.20
N THR A 157 -13.62 -5.36 16.79
CA THR A 157 -12.28 -4.92 16.40
C THR A 157 -11.23 -5.88 16.99
N VAL A 158 -10.28 -6.29 16.17
CA VAL A 158 -9.18 -7.17 16.58
C VAL A 158 -7.87 -6.39 16.48
N LYS A 159 -7.12 -6.35 17.58
CA LYS A 159 -5.80 -5.74 17.59
C LYS A 159 -4.85 -6.46 16.62
N ARG A 160 -4.00 -5.69 15.96
CA ARG A 160 -2.93 -6.24 15.11
C ARG A 160 -2.06 -7.20 15.92
N GLY A 161 -1.71 -8.32 15.34
CA GLY A 161 -0.99 -9.38 16.01
C GLY A 161 -0.63 -10.53 15.08
N PHE A 162 -0.15 -11.59 15.66
CA PHE A 162 0.37 -12.79 14.98
C PHE A 162 -0.53 -14.00 15.30
N PRO A 163 -0.43 -15.09 14.50
CA PRO A 163 -1.17 -16.32 14.77
C PRO A 163 -0.88 -16.89 16.16
N GLN A 164 -1.92 -17.20 16.90
CA GLN A 164 -1.83 -17.75 18.27
C GLN A 164 -1.30 -19.18 18.34
N VAL A 165 -1.40 -19.91 17.22
CA VAL A 165 -0.84 -21.27 17.12
C VAL A 165 0.64 -21.35 17.48
N MET A 166 1.33 -20.23 17.45
CA MET A 166 2.73 -20.08 17.82
C MET A 166 2.89 -19.55 19.25
N ASP A 167 1.98 -19.91 20.15
CA ASP A 167 2.10 -19.61 21.57
C ASP A 167 3.43 -20.14 22.11
N GLY A 168 4.24 -19.27 22.72
CA GLY A 168 5.62 -19.57 23.12
C GLY A 168 6.69 -18.88 22.28
N VAL A 169 6.39 -18.45 21.05
CA VAL A 169 7.27 -17.54 20.31
C VAL A 169 7.06 -16.12 20.80
N LYS A 170 8.10 -15.51 21.34
CA LYS A 170 8.02 -14.16 21.90
C LYS A 170 7.51 -13.14 20.87
N ALA A 171 6.30 -12.64 21.05
CA ALA A 171 5.74 -11.58 20.24
C ALA A 171 6.21 -10.21 20.73
N TYR A 172 6.75 -9.39 19.83
CA TYR A 172 7.05 -7.99 20.14
C TYR A 172 5.77 -7.17 20.08
N PRO A 173 5.52 -6.24 21.02
CA PRO A 173 4.33 -5.42 21.02
C PRO A 173 4.30 -4.52 19.79
N ILE A 174 3.14 -4.48 19.12
CA ILE A 174 2.92 -3.58 18.00
C ILE A 174 2.42 -2.25 18.54
N GLY A 175 3.23 -1.19 18.36
CA GLY A 175 2.87 0.16 18.80
C GLY A 175 1.75 0.79 17.98
N ASN A 176 1.08 1.78 18.56
CA ASN A 176 -0.04 2.47 17.91
C ASN A 176 0.38 3.33 16.71
N ARG A 177 1.67 3.56 16.52
CA ARG A 177 2.25 4.40 15.46
C ARG A 177 2.98 3.60 14.37
N SER A 178 2.87 2.29 14.36
CA SER A 178 3.53 1.43 13.35
C SER A 178 2.55 0.41 12.80
N SER A 179 2.73 0.00 11.57
CA SER A 179 1.91 -1.05 10.95
C SER A 179 2.05 -2.40 11.66
N GLY A 180 3.19 -2.69 12.23
CA GLY A 180 3.55 -3.99 12.81
C GLY A 180 4.35 -4.90 11.89
N ARG A 181 4.70 -4.45 10.67
CA ARG A 181 5.47 -5.27 9.70
C ARG A 181 6.85 -5.64 10.21
N LEU A 182 7.56 -4.72 10.87
CA LEU A 182 8.87 -5.01 11.44
C LEU A 182 8.78 -6.07 12.54
N GLN A 183 7.76 -5.95 13.40
CA GLN A 183 7.48 -6.92 14.44
C GLN A 183 7.10 -8.28 13.87
N LEU A 184 6.31 -8.31 12.77
CA LEU A 184 5.98 -9.52 12.05
C LEU A 184 7.24 -10.18 11.45
N ALA A 185 8.10 -9.39 10.82
CA ALA A 185 9.36 -9.90 10.28
C ALA A 185 10.24 -10.49 11.38
N SER A 186 10.41 -9.75 12.48
CA SER A 186 11.17 -10.22 13.63
C SER A 186 10.59 -11.49 14.24
N TRP A 187 9.26 -11.59 14.35
CA TRP A 187 8.59 -12.78 14.88
C TRP A 187 8.76 -13.99 13.96
N LEU A 188 8.69 -13.81 12.64
CA LEU A 188 8.90 -14.88 11.66
C LEU A 188 10.33 -15.41 11.65
N THR A 189 11.32 -14.57 11.93
CA THR A 189 12.75 -14.91 11.82
C THR A 189 13.40 -15.26 13.15
N GLN A 190 12.62 -15.34 14.23
CA GLN A 190 13.16 -15.74 15.52
C GLN A 190 13.70 -17.17 15.48
N PRO A 191 14.84 -17.46 16.14
CA PRO A 191 15.37 -18.82 16.24
C PRO A 191 14.39 -19.83 16.84
N ASP A 192 13.55 -19.36 17.76
CA ASP A 192 12.55 -20.16 18.47
C ASP A 192 11.28 -20.41 17.64
N ASN A 193 11.19 -19.84 16.40
CA ASN A 193 10.07 -20.08 15.53
C ASN A 193 10.24 -21.45 14.84
N PRO A 194 9.50 -22.49 15.24
CA PRO A 194 9.74 -23.83 14.76
C PRO A 194 9.25 -24.06 13.32
N LEU A 195 8.31 -23.23 12.83
CA LEU A 195 7.71 -23.45 11.51
C LEU A 195 8.56 -22.85 10.39
N THR A 196 9.13 -21.68 10.56
CA THR A 196 9.88 -21.02 9.49
C THR A 196 11.08 -21.86 9.04
N SER A 197 11.88 -22.38 9.97
CA SER A 197 13.02 -23.22 9.66
C SER A 197 12.61 -24.55 9.03
N ARG A 198 11.58 -25.21 9.57
CA ARG A 198 11.05 -26.48 9.03
C ARG A 198 10.49 -26.31 7.63
N VAL A 199 9.71 -25.28 7.39
CA VAL A 199 9.15 -25.01 6.05
C VAL A 199 10.25 -24.71 5.04
N MET A 200 11.28 -23.96 5.44
CA MET A 200 12.43 -23.70 4.56
C MET A 200 13.21 -24.97 4.25
N ALA A 201 13.54 -25.78 5.27
CA ALA A 201 14.23 -27.04 5.07
C ALA A 201 13.43 -27.97 4.13
N ASN A 202 12.14 -28.12 4.38
CA ASN A 202 11.27 -28.94 3.54
C ASN A 202 11.19 -28.44 2.08
N ARG A 203 11.12 -27.12 1.87
CA ARG A 203 11.11 -26.53 0.51
C ARG A 203 12.43 -26.76 -0.22
N ILE A 204 13.56 -26.54 0.44
CA ILE A 204 14.88 -26.82 -0.14
C ILE A 204 14.99 -28.30 -0.50
N TRP A 205 14.61 -29.17 0.40
CA TRP A 205 14.59 -30.62 0.17
C TRP A 205 13.71 -30.99 -1.01
N HIS A 206 12.48 -30.50 -1.04
CA HIS A 206 11.54 -30.73 -2.15
C HIS A 206 12.13 -30.33 -3.51
N HIS A 207 12.79 -29.16 -3.59
CA HIS A 207 13.40 -28.68 -4.82
C HIS A 207 14.61 -29.50 -5.25
N LEU A 208 15.35 -30.09 -4.31
CA LEU A 208 16.53 -30.94 -4.61
C LEU A 208 16.15 -32.37 -4.93
N PHE A 209 15.15 -32.95 -4.29
CA PHE A 209 14.82 -34.36 -4.34
C PHE A 209 13.44 -34.69 -4.92
N GLY A 210 12.64 -33.67 -5.28
CA GLY A 210 11.35 -33.83 -5.95
C GLY A 210 10.18 -34.14 -5.01
N ALA A 211 10.42 -34.54 -3.76
CA ALA A 211 9.38 -34.75 -2.74
C ALA A 211 9.78 -34.06 -1.44
N GLY A 212 8.79 -33.62 -0.64
CA GLY A 212 9.03 -33.04 0.69
C GLY A 212 9.38 -34.13 1.72
N ILE A 213 9.89 -33.65 2.89
CA ILE A 213 10.19 -34.51 4.06
C ILE A 213 8.88 -34.80 4.79
#